data_ae31d587d9005c0089fde9194b8d27de
#
_entry.id   ae31d587d9005c0089fde9194b8d27de
#
_cell.length_a   1.000
_cell.length_b   1.000
_cell.length_c   1.000
_cell.angle_alpha   90.00
_cell.angle_beta   90.00
_cell.angle_gamma   90.00
#
_symmetry.space_group_name_H-M   'P 1'
#
loop_
_entity.id
_entity.type
_entity.pdbx_description
1 polymer ?
#
loop_
_entity_poly.entity_id
_entity_poly.type
_entity_poly.pdbx_seq_one_letter_code
_entity_poly.pdbx_strand_id
1 'polypeptide(L)'
;GHGSGVMPSSFRLARQLLSRIEDENTGEILPEWLHTEVTSEMKDTCSQIVKMKGKDLKDFPLLEGVRKQVEDPLDIFITMNLKPSLSVIGADGIPAIHSAGNVLRTNTDLKISIRTPPGLDASLIASKVQKLLEDNPPNGAHVTAEMTEVADGFLSPKLPDPVSDDLEKACREFYGNSSMSLYIGGTIPVMAMLQARYRDSKFIITGAGGPGGN
;
A
#
# COMPACT_ATOMS: atom_id res chain seq x y z
N GLY A 1 -13.26 -10.97 34.97
CA GLY A 1 -12.33 -10.22 35.73
C GLY A 1 -11.14 -10.90 36.41
N HIS A 2 -11.22 -12.16 36.91
CA HIS A 2 -10.13 -12.75 37.72
C HIS A 2 -8.78 -12.86 37.00
N GLY A 3 -8.76 -13.00 35.67
CA GLY A 3 -7.53 -13.08 34.87
C GLY A 3 -6.96 -11.73 34.43
N SER A 4 -7.61 -10.62 34.76
CA SER A 4 -7.16 -9.29 34.33
C SER A 4 -5.79 -8.94 34.87
N GLY A 5 -4.86 -8.56 34.02
CA GLY A 5 -3.48 -8.26 34.37
C GLY A 5 -2.55 -9.50 34.51
N VAL A 6 -3.10 -10.70 34.65
CA VAL A 6 -2.33 -11.96 34.74
C VAL A 6 -2.29 -12.66 33.38
N MET A 7 -3.45 -12.83 32.75
CA MET A 7 -3.52 -13.49 31.45
C MET A 7 -3.29 -12.47 30.32
N PRO A 8 -2.56 -12.83 29.26
CA PRO A 8 -2.36 -11.96 28.11
C PRO A 8 -3.68 -11.72 27.38
N SER A 9 -3.94 -10.47 26.99
CA SER A 9 -5.06 -10.14 26.13
C SER A 9 -4.75 -10.46 24.68
N SER A 10 -5.62 -11.24 24.02
CA SER A 10 -5.42 -11.59 22.60
C SER A 10 -5.30 -10.35 21.71
N PHE A 11 -6.05 -9.28 21.97
CA PHE A 11 -5.93 -8.02 21.22
C PHE A 11 -4.58 -7.31 21.46
N ARG A 12 -4.03 -7.40 22.68
CA ARG A 12 -2.67 -6.87 22.93
C ARG A 12 -1.63 -7.65 22.14
N LEU A 13 -1.75 -8.98 22.11
CA LEU A 13 -0.84 -9.83 21.33
C LEU A 13 -0.93 -9.52 19.84
N ALA A 14 -2.14 -9.33 19.31
CA ALA A 14 -2.34 -8.92 17.93
C ALA A 14 -1.64 -7.58 17.62
N ARG A 15 -1.77 -6.57 18.49
CA ARG A 15 -1.04 -5.29 18.33
C ARG A 15 0.47 -5.49 18.33
N GLN A 16 1.02 -6.32 19.22
CA GLN A 16 2.46 -6.62 19.26
C GLN A 16 2.94 -7.31 17.97
N LEU A 17 2.10 -8.14 17.36
CA LEU A 17 2.40 -8.76 16.06
C LEU A 17 2.36 -7.74 14.92
N LEU A 18 1.38 -6.84 14.90
CA LEU A 18 1.32 -5.75 13.92
C LEU A 18 2.55 -4.83 14.04
N SER A 19 3.02 -4.54 15.26
CA SER A 19 4.21 -3.72 15.50
C SER A 19 5.53 -4.38 15.02
N ARG A 20 5.51 -5.63 14.54
CA ARG A 20 6.63 -6.24 13.81
C ARG A 20 6.69 -5.76 12.35
N ILE A 21 5.57 -5.31 11.81
CA ILE A 21 5.41 -4.87 10.42
C ILE A 21 5.44 -3.36 10.32
N GLU A 22 4.78 -2.66 11.25
CA GLU A 22 4.54 -1.22 11.20
C GLU A 22 4.92 -0.56 12.53
N ASP A 23 5.58 0.58 12.47
CA ASP A 23 5.76 1.45 13.64
C ASP A 23 4.41 2.09 14.00
N GLU A 24 3.91 1.83 15.21
CA GLU A 24 2.58 2.28 15.65
C GLU A 24 2.44 3.80 15.79
N ASN A 25 3.55 4.54 15.86
CA ASN A 25 3.54 5.99 16.03
C ASN A 25 3.61 6.72 14.69
N THR A 26 4.36 6.17 13.72
CA THR A 26 4.63 6.82 12.43
C THR A 26 3.89 6.19 11.27
N GLY A 27 3.42 4.94 11.40
CA GLY A 27 2.85 4.17 10.30
C GLY A 27 3.89 3.71 9.28
N GLU A 28 5.19 3.82 9.60
CA GLU A 28 6.24 3.35 8.72
C GLU A 28 6.35 1.83 8.76
N ILE A 29 6.46 1.22 7.58
CA ILE A 29 6.66 -0.23 7.47
C ILE A 29 8.12 -0.55 7.78
N LEU A 30 8.34 -1.41 8.78
CA LEU A 30 9.65 -1.69 9.35
C LEU A 30 10.50 -2.68 8.55
N PRO A 31 9.96 -3.80 8.00
CA PRO A 31 10.78 -4.78 7.31
C PRO A 31 11.34 -4.23 5.99
N GLU A 32 12.67 -4.09 5.88
CA GLU A 32 13.35 -3.59 4.69
C GLU A 32 12.96 -4.34 3.40
N TRP A 33 12.67 -5.64 3.50
CA TRP A 33 12.27 -6.47 2.36
C TRP A 33 10.85 -6.19 1.83
N LEU A 34 10.08 -5.30 2.48
CA LEU A 34 8.82 -4.75 1.97
C LEU A 34 9.03 -3.47 1.16
N HIS A 35 10.23 -2.92 1.14
CA HIS A 35 10.55 -1.69 0.42
C HIS A 35 11.26 -1.99 -0.90
N THR A 36 11.14 -1.05 -1.84
CA THR A 36 11.98 -0.95 -3.02
C THR A 36 12.71 0.38 -3.03
N GLU A 37 13.83 0.45 -3.71
CA GLU A 37 14.55 1.71 -3.86
C GLU A 37 13.73 2.69 -4.70
N VAL A 38 13.49 3.88 -4.16
CA VAL A 38 12.92 5.00 -4.90
C VAL A 38 14.08 5.77 -5.55
N THR A 39 14.33 5.51 -6.82
CA THR A 39 15.44 6.10 -7.56
C THR A 39 15.27 7.61 -7.75
N SER A 40 16.37 8.31 -8.10
CA SER A 40 16.32 9.73 -8.44
C SER A 40 15.37 10.02 -9.60
N GLU A 41 15.37 9.18 -10.63
CA GLU A 41 14.46 9.28 -11.79
C GLU A 41 12.98 9.18 -11.37
N MET A 42 12.65 8.26 -10.47
CA MET A 42 11.31 8.15 -9.91
C MET A 42 10.90 9.40 -9.12
N LYS A 43 11.82 9.95 -8.31
CA LYS A 43 11.58 11.19 -7.56
C LYS A 43 11.36 12.38 -8.48
N ASP A 44 12.14 12.50 -9.55
CA ASP A 44 12.00 13.57 -10.54
C ASP A 44 10.64 13.48 -11.25
N THR A 45 10.23 12.28 -11.65
CA THR A 45 8.90 12.02 -12.22
C THR A 45 7.80 12.42 -11.24
N CYS A 46 7.88 11.98 -9.99
CA CYS A 46 6.92 12.36 -8.94
C CYS A 46 6.87 13.89 -8.74
N SER A 47 8.04 14.56 -8.74
CA SER A 47 8.12 16.02 -8.61
C SER A 47 7.42 16.74 -9.75
N GLN A 48 7.57 16.28 -10.99
CA GLN A 48 6.88 16.83 -12.15
C GLN A 48 5.35 16.66 -12.04
N ILE A 49 4.89 15.48 -11.61
CA ILE A 49 3.48 15.18 -11.39
C ILE A 49 2.89 16.11 -10.33
N VAL A 50 3.58 16.27 -9.21
CA VAL A 50 3.15 17.16 -8.11
C VAL A 50 3.04 18.61 -8.56
N LYS A 51 4.00 19.09 -9.36
CA LYS A 51 3.96 20.45 -9.94
C LYS A 51 2.76 20.65 -10.85
N MET A 52 2.42 19.64 -11.65
CA MET A 52 1.30 19.69 -12.58
C MET A 52 -0.06 19.59 -11.86
N LYS A 53 -0.21 18.64 -10.94
CA LYS A 53 -1.46 18.41 -10.20
C LYS A 53 -1.74 19.50 -9.15
N GLY A 54 -0.72 20.19 -8.67
CA GLY A 54 -0.87 21.33 -7.77
C GLY A 54 -1.66 21.02 -6.49
N LYS A 55 -2.80 21.69 -6.30
CA LYS A 55 -3.63 21.57 -5.09
C LYS A 55 -4.37 20.24 -4.97
N ASP A 56 -4.63 19.55 -6.07
CA ASP A 56 -5.44 18.32 -6.11
C ASP A 56 -4.86 17.15 -5.30
N LEU A 57 -3.56 17.19 -5.03
CA LEU A 57 -2.89 16.20 -4.15
C LEU A 57 -3.08 16.48 -2.65
N LYS A 58 -3.65 17.63 -2.28
CA LYS A 58 -3.78 18.08 -0.89
C LYS A 58 -5.15 17.78 -0.27
N ASP A 59 -6.15 17.50 -1.08
CA ASP A 59 -7.54 17.45 -0.64
C ASP A 59 -7.99 16.04 -0.23
N PHE A 60 -7.38 15.53 0.85
CA PHE A 60 -7.95 14.38 1.54
C PHE A 60 -9.08 14.86 2.47
N PRO A 61 -10.23 14.17 2.50
CA PRO A 61 -11.34 14.52 3.37
C PRO A 61 -11.03 14.17 4.83
N LEU A 62 -10.32 15.06 5.52
CA LEU A 62 -9.98 14.91 6.93
C LEU A 62 -10.99 15.65 7.80
N LEU A 63 -11.30 15.08 8.95
CA LEU A 63 -12.05 15.76 10.00
C LEU A 63 -11.24 16.94 10.57
N GLU A 64 -11.93 17.96 11.09
CA GLU A 64 -11.27 19.10 11.69
C GLU A 64 -10.30 18.69 12.80
N GLY A 65 -9.09 19.22 12.76
CA GLY A 65 -8.03 18.93 13.73
C GLY A 65 -7.23 17.64 13.46
N VAL A 66 -7.67 16.79 12.51
CA VAL A 66 -6.89 15.61 12.10
C VAL A 66 -5.78 16.02 11.14
N ARG A 67 -4.59 15.47 11.38
CA ARG A 67 -3.39 15.73 10.54
C ARG A 67 -3.05 14.51 9.71
N LYS A 68 -2.45 14.74 8.56
CA LYS A 68 -1.84 13.68 7.75
C LYS A 68 -0.56 13.19 8.44
N GLN A 69 -0.17 11.96 8.19
CA GLN A 69 1.14 11.43 8.61
C GLN A 69 2.28 12.07 7.80
N VAL A 70 1.99 12.48 6.56
CA VAL A 70 2.95 13.11 5.63
C VAL A 70 2.34 14.41 5.12
N GLU A 71 3.07 15.51 5.19
CA GLU A 71 2.56 16.85 4.83
C GLU A 71 3.13 17.36 3.49
N ASP A 72 4.37 17.04 3.16
CA ASP A 72 4.99 17.46 1.90
C ASP A 72 4.31 16.79 0.70
N PRO A 73 3.89 17.52 -0.34
CA PRO A 73 3.18 16.97 -1.49
C PRO A 73 3.96 15.89 -2.26
N LEU A 74 5.29 16.03 -2.36
CA LEU A 74 6.13 15.04 -3.01
C LEU A 74 6.20 13.75 -2.19
N ASP A 75 6.39 13.87 -0.89
CA ASP A 75 6.42 12.74 0.02
C ASP A 75 5.07 12.05 0.11
N ILE A 76 3.95 12.79 0.07
CA ILE A 76 2.60 12.23 -0.04
C ILE A 76 2.51 11.36 -1.29
N PHE A 77 2.91 11.90 -2.46
CA PHE A 77 2.81 11.17 -3.73
C PHE A 77 3.70 9.92 -3.76
N ILE A 78 4.92 10.03 -3.27
CA ILE A 78 5.85 8.90 -3.12
C ILE A 78 5.28 7.85 -2.17
N THR A 79 4.77 8.26 -1.01
CA THR A 79 4.20 7.33 -0.02
C THR A 79 3.00 6.58 -0.55
N MET A 80 2.09 7.27 -1.25
CA MET A 80 0.90 6.65 -1.84
C MET A 80 1.21 5.62 -2.94
N ASN A 81 2.29 5.82 -3.70
CA ASN A 81 2.50 5.09 -4.94
C ASN A 81 3.73 4.16 -4.93
N LEU A 82 4.73 4.47 -4.12
CA LEU A 82 6.04 3.81 -4.16
C LEU A 82 6.50 3.24 -2.82
N LYS A 83 5.74 3.47 -1.73
CA LYS A 83 6.04 2.88 -0.42
C LYS A 83 5.02 1.82 -0.03
N PRO A 84 5.42 0.85 0.80
CA PRO A 84 4.47 -0.10 1.36
C PRO A 84 3.57 0.56 2.40
N SER A 85 2.41 -0.04 2.63
CA SER A 85 1.50 0.39 3.71
C SER A 85 0.71 -0.80 4.25
N LEU A 86 0.27 -0.71 5.50
CA LEU A 86 -0.57 -1.68 6.17
C LEU A 86 -1.91 -1.03 6.55
N SER A 87 -2.99 -1.79 6.43
CA SER A 87 -4.30 -1.40 6.92
C SER A 87 -4.99 -2.60 7.55
N VAL A 88 -5.58 -2.43 8.71
CA VAL A 88 -6.52 -3.39 9.28
C VAL A 88 -7.88 -3.13 8.65
N ILE A 89 -8.38 -4.09 7.87
CA ILE A 89 -9.60 -3.96 7.07
C ILE A 89 -10.77 -4.79 7.60
N GLY A 90 -10.54 -5.58 8.64
CA GLY A 90 -11.58 -6.35 9.32
C GLY A 90 -11.09 -6.88 10.65
N ALA A 91 -12.03 -7.10 11.57
CA ALA A 91 -11.75 -7.68 12.88
C ALA A 91 -12.89 -8.59 13.32
N ASP A 92 -12.53 -9.71 13.97
CA ASP A 92 -13.45 -10.63 14.64
C ASP A 92 -12.89 -11.03 16.00
N GLY A 93 -13.69 -11.74 16.82
CA GLY A 93 -13.34 -12.04 18.20
C GLY A 93 -13.52 -10.86 19.18
N ILE A 94 -13.88 -9.67 18.69
CA ILE A 94 -14.18 -8.47 19.48
C ILE A 94 -15.67 -8.17 19.34
N PRO A 95 -16.48 -8.31 20.40
CA PRO A 95 -17.93 -8.07 20.31
C PRO A 95 -18.25 -6.61 20.06
N ALA A 96 -19.40 -6.37 19.45
CA ALA A 96 -19.93 -5.01 19.30
C ALA A 96 -20.10 -4.33 20.68
N ILE A 97 -19.93 -3.01 20.74
CA ILE A 97 -19.93 -2.24 22.00
C ILE A 97 -21.16 -2.53 22.86
N HIS A 98 -22.33 -2.62 22.25
CA HIS A 98 -23.61 -2.86 22.97
C HIS A 98 -23.73 -4.26 23.59
N SER A 99 -22.93 -5.23 23.13
CA SER A 99 -22.90 -6.61 23.64
C SER A 99 -21.58 -6.95 24.37
N ALA A 100 -20.71 -5.96 24.55
CA ALA A 100 -19.42 -6.16 25.21
C ALA A 100 -19.60 -6.22 26.75
N GLY A 101 -18.83 -7.12 27.37
CA GLY A 101 -18.78 -7.27 28.82
C GLY A 101 -17.33 -7.34 29.31
N ASN A 102 -17.12 -7.29 30.64
CA ASN A 102 -15.78 -7.38 31.23
C ASN A 102 -15.28 -8.85 31.23
N VAL A 103 -14.98 -9.34 30.03
CA VAL A 103 -14.49 -10.71 29.78
C VAL A 103 -13.24 -10.64 28.93
N LEU A 104 -12.20 -11.41 29.32
CA LEU A 104 -11.02 -11.62 28.45
C LEU A 104 -11.43 -12.43 27.21
N ARG A 105 -10.94 -12.01 26.07
CA ARG A 105 -11.17 -12.73 24.81
C ARG A 105 -10.17 -13.87 24.65
N THR A 106 -10.64 -14.98 24.13
CA THR A 106 -9.81 -16.15 23.85
C THR A 106 -9.01 -16.01 22.56
N ASN A 107 -9.55 -15.26 21.59
CA ASN A 107 -8.95 -15.00 20.30
C ASN A 107 -9.21 -13.55 19.84
N THR A 108 -8.45 -13.12 18.87
CA THR A 108 -8.67 -11.90 18.07
C THR A 108 -8.21 -12.21 16.66
N ASP A 109 -9.11 -12.05 15.71
CA ASP A 109 -8.84 -12.29 14.29
C ASP A 109 -8.86 -10.94 13.58
N LEU A 110 -7.80 -10.66 12.82
CA LEU A 110 -7.67 -9.42 12.06
C LEU A 110 -7.45 -9.75 10.59
N LYS A 111 -8.22 -9.11 9.72
CA LYS A 111 -7.92 -9.08 8.29
C LYS A 111 -7.06 -7.85 8.02
N ILE A 112 -5.84 -8.08 7.57
CA ILE A 112 -4.91 -7.00 7.21
C ILE A 112 -4.72 -6.95 5.70
N SER A 113 -4.51 -5.75 5.18
CA SER A 113 -4.12 -5.51 3.80
C SER A 113 -2.75 -4.85 3.80
N ILE A 114 -1.79 -5.48 3.15
CA ILE A 114 -0.45 -4.93 2.95
C ILE A 114 -0.29 -4.58 1.48
N ARG A 115 -0.13 -3.30 1.19
CA ARG A 115 0.21 -2.84 -0.16
C ARG A 115 1.73 -2.83 -0.29
N THR A 116 2.22 -3.40 -1.36
CA THR A 116 3.65 -3.45 -1.67
C THR A 116 3.98 -2.58 -2.87
N PRO A 117 5.15 -1.92 -2.90
CA PRO A 117 5.60 -1.23 -4.09
C PRO A 117 5.82 -2.22 -5.25
N PRO A 118 5.76 -1.74 -6.51
CA PRO A 118 6.03 -2.59 -7.66
C PRO A 118 7.48 -3.11 -7.66
N GLY A 119 7.68 -4.29 -8.27
CA GLY A 119 8.99 -4.93 -8.38
C GLY A 119 9.32 -5.95 -7.29
N LEU A 120 8.41 -6.19 -6.35
CA LEU A 120 8.51 -7.26 -5.37
C LEU A 120 7.72 -8.49 -5.83
N ASP A 121 8.25 -9.68 -5.54
CA ASP A 121 7.54 -10.96 -5.69
C ASP A 121 6.54 -11.10 -4.54
N ALA A 122 5.26 -10.99 -4.88
CA ALA A 122 4.19 -10.98 -3.88
C ALA A 122 4.07 -12.31 -3.14
N SER A 123 4.34 -13.45 -3.79
CA SER A 123 4.31 -14.77 -3.14
C SER A 123 5.43 -14.92 -2.13
N LEU A 124 6.64 -14.46 -2.46
CA LEU A 124 7.77 -14.44 -1.53
C LEU A 124 7.49 -13.51 -0.34
N ILE A 125 6.94 -12.32 -0.61
CA ILE A 125 6.53 -11.38 0.44
C ILE A 125 5.49 -11.98 1.36
N ALA A 126 4.44 -12.59 0.80
CA ALA A 126 3.38 -13.25 1.57
C ALA A 126 3.97 -14.30 2.53
N SER A 127 4.86 -15.16 2.03
CA SER A 127 5.54 -16.17 2.86
C SER A 127 6.39 -15.57 3.97
N LYS A 128 7.08 -14.43 3.69
CA LYS A 128 7.88 -13.73 4.70
C LYS A 128 7.00 -13.07 5.78
N VAL A 129 5.87 -12.46 5.38
CA VAL A 129 4.91 -11.87 6.31
C VAL A 129 4.31 -12.96 7.21
N GLN A 130 3.86 -14.08 6.62
CA GLN A 130 3.34 -15.21 7.38
C GLN A 130 4.35 -15.66 8.42
N LYS A 131 5.58 -15.93 8.01
CA LYS A 131 6.64 -16.34 8.92
C LYS A 131 6.91 -15.30 10.01
N LEU A 132 6.96 -14.01 9.68
CA LEU A 132 7.18 -12.93 10.64
C LEU A 132 6.11 -12.89 11.73
N LEU A 133 4.86 -13.18 11.38
CA LEU A 133 3.74 -13.18 12.32
C LEU A 133 3.70 -14.46 13.17
N GLU A 134 4.00 -15.62 12.60
CA GLU A 134 3.91 -16.93 13.26
C GLU A 134 5.16 -17.30 14.07
N ASP A 135 6.34 -16.78 13.68
CA ASP A 135 7.58 -17.08 14.37
C ASP A 135 7.62 -16.41 15.76
N ASN A 136 7.94 -17.22 16.77
CA ASN A 136 8.12 -16.77 18.14
C ASN A 136 7.05 -15.78 18.63
N PRO A 137 5.78 -16.19 18.68
CA PRO A 137 4.67 -15.32 19.05
C PRO A 137 4.79 -14.88 20.52
N PRO A 138 4.37 -13.65 20.84
CA PRO A 138 4.45 -13.14 22.20
C PRO A 138 3.65 -14.03 23.17
N ASN A 139 4.17 -14.22 24.36
CA ASN A 139 3.61 -15.09 25.42
C ASN A 139 3.34 -16.56 24.99
N GLY A 140 3.97 -17.05 23.93
CA GLY A 140 3.73 -18.40 23.42
C GLY A 140 2.32 -18.59 22.85
N ALA A 141 1.70 -17.52 22.36
CA ALA A 141 0.36 -17.58 21.78
C ALA A 141 0.31 -18.45 20.52
N HIS A 142 -0.83 -19.05 20.25
CA HIS A 142 -1.08 -19.70 18.96
C HIS A 142 -1.44 -18.65 17.93
N VAL A 143 -0.63 -18.50 16.90
CA VAL A 143 -0.83 -17.54 15.81
C VAL A 143 -0.88 -18.29 14.48
N THR A 144 -1.88 -17.99 13.68
CA THR A 144 -2.02 -18.49 12.31
C THR A 144 -2.24 -17.31 11.39
N ALA A 145 -1.47 -17.22 10.32
CA ALA A 145 -1.62 -16.20 9.29
C ALA A 145 -1.96 -16.87 7.96
N GLU A 146 -3.12 -16.56 7.42
CA GLU A 146 -3.60 -17.06 6.13
C GLU A 146 -3.52 -15.98 5.06
N MET A 147 -2.93 -16.32 3.92
CA MET A 147 -2.84 -15.44 2.76
C MET A 147 -4.05 -15.65 1.87
N THR A 148 -4.99 -14.70 1.86
CA THR A 148 -6.25 -14.82 1.09
C THR A 148 -6.11 -14.32 -0.33
N GLU A 149 -5.37 -13.24 -0.54
CA GLU A 149 -5.16 -12.64 -1.85
C GLU A 149 -3.71 -12.22 -1.98
N VAL A 150 -3.05 -12.68 -3.03
CA VAL A 150 -1.65 -12.35 -3.32
C VAL A 150 -1.54 -12.00 -4.80
N ALA A 151 -1.04 -10.82 -5.12
CA ALA A 151 -0.86 -10.39 -6.50
C ALA A 151 0.33 -9.45 -6.65
N ASP A 152 1.09 -9.64 -7.72
CA ASP A 152 2.24 -8.81 -8.05
C ASP A 152 1.81 -7.40 -8.45
N GLY A 153 2.67 -6.42 -8.10
CA GLY A 153 2.58 -5.08 -8.65
C GLY A 153 3.01 -5.05 -10.11
N PHE A 154 2.54 -4.05 -10.84
CA PHE A 154 2.93 -3.82 -12.24
C PHE A 154 3.80 -2.57 -12.35
N LEU A 155 4.98 -2.72 -12.94
CA LEU A 155 5.84 -1.62 -13.35
C LEU A 155 5.95 -1.65 -14.87
N SER A 156 5.37 -0.65 -15.53
CA SER A 156 5.43 -0.56 -16.99
C SER A 156 6.88 -0.42 -17.48
N PRO A 157 7.31 -1.27 -18.43
CA PRO A 157 8.58 -1.06 -19.09
C PRO A 157 8.62 0.29 -19.82
N LYS A 158 9.80 0.92 -19.87
CA LYS A 158 9.99 2.17 -20.62
C LYS A 158 9.55 1.98 -22.08
N LEU A 159 8.81 2.95 -22.59
CA LEU A 159 8.43 2.99 -23.99
C LEU A 159 9.66 3.22 -24.88
N PRO A 160 9.73 2.64 -26.09
CA PRO A 160 10.74 2.99 -27.09
C PRO A 160 10.66 4.47 -27.45
N ASP A 161 11.81 5.09 -27.70
CA ASP A 161 11.88 6.52 -27.99
C ASP A 161 10.94 6.98 -29.13
N PRO A 162 10.79 6.28 -30.28
CA PRO A 162 9.83 6.69 -31.30
C PRO A 162 8.38 6.75 -30.80
N VAL A 163 7.97 5.81 -29.95
CA VAL A 163 6.60 5.77 -29.38
C VAL A 163 6.41 6.89 -28.35
N SER A 164 7.43 7.13 -27.53
CA SER A 164 7.44 8.25 -26.58
C SER A 164 7.35 9.60 -27.29
N ASP A 165 8.10 9.77 -28.38
CA ASP A 165 8.10 11.02 -29.17
C ASP A 165 6.76 11.28 -29.86
N ASP A 166 6.14 10.22 -30.41
CA ASP A 166 4.82 10.34 -31.03
C ASP A 166 3.73 10.64 -30.01
N LEU A 167 3.81 10.04 -28.82
CA LEU A 167 2.91 10.34 -27.70
C LEU A 167 3.08 11.79 -27.24
N GLU A 168 4.31 12.27 -27.11
CA GLU A 168 4.61 13.66 -26.76
C GLU A 168 4.05 14.66 -27.79
N LYS A 169 4.24 14.40 -29.10
CA LYS A 169 3.69 15.23 -30.17
C LYS A 169 2.17 15.27 -30.11
N ALA A 170 1.52 14.10 -29.98
CA ALA A 170 0.07 14.02 -29.88
C ALA A 170 -0.47 14.78 -28.65
N CYS A 171 0.16 14.63 -27.50
CA CYS A 171 -0.24 15.35 -26.30
C CYS A 171 -0.12 16.87 -26.45
N ARG A 172 0.97 17.37 -27.05
CA ARG A 172 1.13 18.80 -27.32
C ARG A 172 0.13 19.33 -28.32
N GLU A 173 -0.14 18.58 -29.39
CA GLU A 173 -1.06 18.99 -30.45
C GLU A 173 -2.51 19.06 -29.95
N PHE A 174 -2.98 18.03 -29.24
CA PHE A 174 -4.39 17.93 -28.88
C PHE A 174 -4.73 18.46 -27.48
N TYR A 175 -3.78 18.47 -26.54
CA TYR A 175 -4.02 18.91 -25.17
C TYR A 175 -3.19 20.14 -24.77
N GLY A 176 -2.24 20.59 -25.60
CA GLY A 176 -1.38 21.74 -25.32
C GLY A 176 -0.35 21.52 -24.21
N ASN A 177 -0.18 20.28 -23.74
CA ASN A 177 0.72 19.92 -22.64
C ASN A 177 1.59 18.71 -23.03
N SER A 178 2.72 18.55 -22.35
CA SER A 178 3.58 17.39 -22.51
C SER A 178 2.89 16.12 -22.01
N SER A 179 3.24 14.99 -22.62
CA SER A 179 2.86 13.67 -22.08
C SER A 179 3.50 13.45 -20.71
N MET A 180 2.83 12.72 -19.83
CA MET A 180 3.36 12.40 -18.52
C MET A 180 2.93 10.99 -18.09
N SER A 181 3.89 10.23 -17.59
CA SER A 181 3.61 8.93 -16.98
C SER A 181 3.34 9.09 -15.49
N LEU A 182 2.28 8.44 -15.01
CA LEU A 182 1.89 8.47 -13.60
C LEU A 182 2.27 7.14 -12.94
N TYR A 183 2.78 7.22 -11.70
CA TYR A 183 2.75 6.09 -10.80
C TYR A 183 1.37 6.04 -10.15
N ILE A 184 0.72 4.87 -10.22
CA ILE A 184 -0.57 4.62 -9.58
C ILE A 184 -0.34 3.53 -8.55
N GLY A 185 -0.42 3.91 -7.28
CA GLY A 185 -0.29 2.97 -6.17
C GLY A 185 -1.45 1.97 -6.19
N GLY A 186 -1.12 0.73 -6.22
CA GLY A 186 -2.09 -0.35 -6.21
C GLY A 186 -1.76 -1.43 -7.22
N THR A 187 -2.18 -2.63 -6.88
CA THR A 187 -1.99 -3.80 -7.73
C THR A 187 -3.02 -3.78 -8.86
N ILE A 188 -2.54 -3.91 -10.09
CA ILE A 188 -3.40 -4.14 -11.27
C ILE A 188 -3.08 -5.55 -11.78
N PRO A 189 -3.71 -6.59 -11.23
CA PRO A 189 -3.33 -7.99 -11.50
C PRO A 189 -3.36 -8.36 -12.97
N VAL A 190 -4.33 -7.83 -13.74
CA VAL A 190 -4.43 -8.06 -15.18
C VAL A 190 -3.21 -7.55 -15.94
N MET A 191 -2.61 -6.45 -15.53
CA MET A 191 -1.42 -5.89 -16.18
C MET A 191 -0.17 -6.72 -15.87
N ALA A 192 0.00 -7.17 -14.62
CA ALA A 192 1.06 -8.09 -14.25
C ALA A 192 0.96 -9.42 -15.03
N MET A 193 -0.24 -9.97 -15.16
CA MET A 193 -0.51 -11.17 -15.96
C MET A 193 -0.18 -10.96 -17.45
N LEU A 194 -0.61 -9.83 -18.04
CA LEU A 194 -0.32 -9.53 -19.45
C LEU A 194 1.18 -9.36 -19.68
N GLN A 195 1.89 -8.69 -18.78
CA GLN A 195 3.34 -8.54 -18.86
C GLN A 195 4.06 -9.89 -18.78
N ALA A 196 3.64 -10.76 -17.86
CA ALA A 196 4.22 -12.10 -17.73
C ALA A 196 4.02 -12.95 -19.01
N ARG A 197 2.86 -12.80 -19.66
CA ARG A 197 2.51 -13.55 -20.89
C ARG A 197 3.16 -12.95 -22.13
N TYR A 198 3.27 -11.63 -22.22
CA TYR A 198 3.77 -10.87 -23.39
C TYR A 198 4.98 -10.03 -22.99
N ARG A 199 6.09 -10.70 -22.72
CA ARG A 199 7.31 -10.10 -22.13
C ARG A 199 7.91 -8.97 -22.96
N ASP A 200 7.79 -9.06 -24.29
CA ASP A 200 8.35 -8.06 -25.23
C ASP A 200 7.39 -6.89 -25.52
N SER A 201 6.14 -7.02 -25.08
CA SER A 201 5.13 -5.99 -25.30
C SER A 201 5.37 -4.77 -24.41
N LYS A 202 5.06 -3.60 -24.98
CA LYS A 202 5.03 -2.33 -24.24
C LYS A 202 3.57 -1.93 -24.04
N PHE A 203 3.31 -1.25 -22.94
CA PHE A 203 1.95 -0.92 -22.53
C PHE A 203 1.78 0.59 -22.46
N ILE A 204 0.76 1.10 -23.13
CA ILE A 204 0.27 2.46 -22.93
C ILE A 204 -1.07 2.29 -22.22
N ILE A 205 -1.10 2.67 -20.94
CA ILE A 205 -2.30 2.62 -20.12
C ILE A 205 -2.81 4.04 -19.98
N THR A 206 -3.99 4.31 -20.50
CA THR A 206 -4.58 5.64 -20.47
C THR A 206 -6.05 5.54 -20.08
N GLY A 207 -6.60 6.64 -19.58
CA GLY A 207 -8.00 6.76 -19.23
C GLY A 207 -8.45 8.21 -19.40
N ALA A 208 -9.71 8.42 -19.68
CA ALA A 208 -10.34 9.74 -19.71
C ALA A 208 -10.90 10.04 -18.30
N GLY A 209 -10.28 11.00 -17.60
CA GLY A 209 -10.81 11.55 -16.36
C GLY A 209 -11.61 12.82 -16.64
N GLY A 210 -12.83 12.92 -16.11
CA GLY A 210 -13.63 14.14 -16.15
C GLY A 210 -13.67 14.85 -14.79
N PRO A 211 -14.20 16.07 -14.70
CA PRO A 211 -14.43 16.75 -13.43
C PRO A 211 -15.30 15.88 -12.51
N GLY A 212 -14.83 15.60 -11.30
CA GLY A 212 -15.53 14.75 -10.34
C GLY A 212 -15.46 13.24 -10.61
N GLY A 213 -14.64 12.79 -11.55
CA GLY A 213 -14.32 11.37 -11.73
C GLY A 213 -13.36 10.88 -10.64
N ASN A 214 -13.63 9.68 -10.13
CA ASN A 214 -12.72 8.96 -9.22
C ASN A 214 -11.77 8.10 -10.05
#